data_f6e48848d3aed5a8768cb3352c011aa8
#
_entry.id   f6e48848d3aed5a8768cb3352c011aa8
#
_cell.length_a   1.000
_cell.length_b   1.000
_cell.length_c   1.000
_cell.angle_alpha   90.00
_cell.angle_beta   90.00
_cell.angle_gamma   90.00
#
_symmetry.space_group_name_H-M   'P 1'
#
loop_
_entity.id
_entity.type
_entity.pdbx_description
1 polymer ?
#
loop_
_entity_poly.entity_id
_entity_poly.type
_entity_poly.pdbx_seq_one_letter_code
_entity_poly.pdbx_strand_id
1 'polypeptide(L)'
;MKYILLFSIVLAILLVSCGNSQQKNPAPKPLFRDPIYDGAADPNIVWNIKKECYTMFYTNRRANIEEVHGVDWVHGTKIGMAESTDGGTTWNYIGEANIKYGNDSTTFWAPEIIVVENTYHMFLTVVPGIFSDWRHPRSIIHLTSIDLVDWEFLEEVKLASNKVIDADVFKTDDKWIIFYNNEAASKSIFSAESTDLTNWVDCGALITDRGCEAPVVFAWQNRYFMIVDNWCGLAVYQSHDLKNWERQPENILANPGLGEDDNVIGGHCDVIVSENRAFIFYFTHPGRTEGVDKSTADYRRSSIQVAELQFENESIICHRDNPTYVYLQKQ
;
A
#
# COMPACT_ATOMS: atom_id res chain seq x y z
N MET A 1 51.65 33.24 -59.85
CA MET A 1 50.90 32.17 -59.22
C MET A 1 50.76 32.52 -57.75
N LYS A 2 49.55 33.02 -57.32
CA LYS A 2 49.26 33.34 -55.92
C LYS A 2 48.29 32.28 -55.37
N TYR A 3 48.76 31.52 -54.39
CA TYR A 3 47.94 30.55 -53.66
C TYR A 3 47.12 31.27 -52.57
N ILE A 4 45.81 31.22 -52.68
CA ILE A 4 44.87 31.70 -51.62
C ILE A 4 44.59 30.48 -50.75
N LEU A 5 45.05 30.50 -49.48
CA LEU A 5 44.64 29.55 -48.46
C LEU A 5 43.27 29.99 -47.87
N LEU A 6 42.24 29.19 -48.10
CA LEU A 6 40.97 29.31 -47.41
C LEU A 6 41.08 28.59 -46.02
N PHE A 7 41.00 29.35 -44.94
CA PHE A 7 40.81 28.82 -43.60
C PHE A 7 39.31 28.64 -43.33
N SER A 8 38.87 27.39 -43.29
CA SER A 8 37.50 27.05 -42.82
C SER A 8 37.48 27.02 -41.31
N ILE A 9 36.81 28.00 -40.68
CA ILE A 9 36.53 28.02 -39.24
C ILE A 9 35.31 27.12 -39.01
N VAL A 10 35.53 25.95 -38.42
CA VAL A 10 34.42 25.11 -37.90
C VAL A 10 34.01 25.64 -36.55
N LEU A 11 32.84 26.29 -36.49
CA LEU A 11 32.23 26.76 -35.27
C LEU A 11 31.50 25.57 -34.61
N ALA A 12 32.14 24.95 -33.61
CA ALA A 12 31.48 23.93 -32.78
C ALA A 12 30.52 24.59 -31.83
N ILE A 13 29.22 24.51 -32.12
CA ILE A 13 28.15 24.91 -31.20
C ILE A 13 28.04 23.81 -30.14
N LEU A 14 28.59 24.06 -28.95
CA LEU A 14 28.33 23.29 -27.76
C LEU A 14 26.89 23.60 -27.28
N LEU A 15 25.94 22.75 -27.63
CA LEU A 15 24.63 22.72 -27.00
C LEU A 15 24.82 22.27 -25.56
N VAL A 16 24.98 23.23 -24.64
CA VAL A 16 24.81 22.98 -23.21
C VAL A 16 23.32 22.75 -22.98
N SER A 17 22.91 21.48 -22.93
CA SER A 17 21.61 21.10 -22.40
C SER A 17 21.61 21.44 -20.91
N CYS A 18 21.10 22.61 -20.55
CA CYS A 18 20.69 22.91 -19.19
C CYS A 18 19.46 22.02 -18.89
N GLY A 19 19.69 20.80 -18.52
CA GLY A 19 18.70 20.02 -17.79
C GLY A 19 18.44 20.77 -16.47
N ASN A 20 17.29 21.43 -16.34
CA ASN A 20 16.80 21.89 -15.05
C ASN A 20 16.68 20.67 -14.15
N SER A 21 17.71 20.38 -13.38
CA SER A 21 17.57 19.51 -12.21
C SER A 21 16.72 20.31 -11.21
N GLN A 22 15.39 20.21 -11.30
CA GLN A 22 14.54 20.60 -10.19
C GLN A 22 15.09 19.84 -8.97
N GLN A 23 15.59 20.58 -8.01
CA GLN A 23 16.02 20.03 -6.75
C GLN A 23 14.76 19.46 -6.10
N LYS A 24 14.58 18.13 -6.18
CA LYS A 24 13.41 17.45 -5.65
C LYS A 24 13.45 17.61 -4.14
N ASN A 25 12.36 18.10 -3.56
CA ASN A 25 12.21 18.10 -2.11
C ASN A 25 11.95 16.68 -1.62
N PRO A 26 12.42 16.30 -0.43
CA PRO A 26 12.01 15.03 0.17
C PRO A 26 10.52 15.07 0.50
N ALA A 27 9.89 13.90 0.49
CA ALA A 27 8.51 13.74 0.95
C ALA A 27 8.37 14.23 2.41
N PRO A 28 7.28 14.90 2.76
CA PRO A 28 7.05 15.34 4.13
C PRO A 28 6.85 14.15 5.08
N LYS A 29 7.00 14.39 6.37
CA LYS A 29 6.64 13.46 7.44
C LYS A 29 5.67 14.15 8.40
N PRO A 30 4.46 13.60 8.60
CA PRO A 30 3.90 12.47 7.84
C PRO A 30 3.68 12.82 6.36
N LEU A 31 3.67 11.78 5.52
CA LEU A 31 3.36 11.93 4.09
C LEU A 31 1.92 12.39 3.89
N PHE A 32 1.00 11.80 4.66
CA PHE A 32 -0.43 12.13 4.56
C PHE A 32 -1.17 11.87 5.87
N ARG A 33 -2.13 12.75 6.18
CA ARG A 33 -3.14 12.58 7.22
C ARG A 33 -4.51 12.84 6.63
N ASP A 34 -5.48 11.99 6.97
CA ASP A 34 -6.86 12.21 6.55
C ASP A 34 -7.46 13.44 7.27
N PRO A 35 -8.00 14.42 6.52
CA PRO A 35 -8.53 15.65 7.11
C PRO A 35 -9.91 15.49 7.75
N ILE A 36 -10.59 14.34 7.55
CA ILE A 36 -11.97 14.12 8.02
C ILE A 36 -11.98 13.34 9.34
N TYR A 37 -11.33 12.17 9.36
CA TYR A 37 -11.35 11.25 10.50
C TYR A 37 -10.00 11.06 11.18
N ASP A 38 -8.92 11.63 10.60
CA ASP A 38 -7.54 11.47 11.10
C ASP A 38 -7.13 10.00 11.29
N GLY A 39 -7.63 9.13 10.40
CA GLY A 39 -7.54 7.69 10.55
C GLY A 39 -7.04 6.97 9.28
N ALA A 40 -6.20 7.62 8.47
CA ALA A 40 -5.64 7.01 7.26
C ALA A 40 -4.74 5.83 7.61
N ALA A 41 -5.09 4.64 7.09
CA ALA A 41 -4.37 3.39 7.30
C ALA A 41 -4.47 2.49 6.07
N ASP A 42 -3.66 1.44 5.99
CA ASP A 42 -3.72 0.40 4.97
C ASP A 42 -3.69 1.01 3.54
N PRO A 43 -2.63 1.76 3.17
CA PRO A 43 -2.56 2.46 1.89
C PRO A 43 -2.38 1.48 0.73
N ASN A 44 -2.95 1.83 -0.44
CA ASN A 44 -2.66 1.23 -1.73
C ASN A 44 -2.51 2.33 -2.79
N ILE A 45 -1.48 2.24 -3.61
CA ILE A 45 -1.07 3.30 -4.54
C ILE A 45 -1.27 2.82 -5.97
N VAL A 46 -2.09 3.52 -6.75
CA VAL A 46 -2.38 3.16 -8.13
C VAL A 46 -2.20 4.34 -9.10
N TRP A 47 -1.76 4.06 -10.32
CA TRP A 47 -1.69 5.05 -11.38
C TRP A 47 -3.07 5.31 -11.99
N ASN A 48 -3.51 6.57 -11.97
CA ASN A 48 -4.73 7.00 -12.67
C ASN A 48 -4.40 7.35 -14.12
N ILE A 49 -4.72 6.44 -15.02
CA ILE A 49 -4.43 6.57 -16.47
C ILE A 49 -5.10 7.82 -17.06
N LYS A 50 -6.32 8.14 -16.63
CA LYS A 50 -7.09 9.26 -17.18
C LYS A 50 -6.60 10.62 -16.71
N LYS A 51 -6.21 10.72 -15.44
CA LYS A 51 -5.75 11.97 -14.82
C LYS A 51 -4.23 12.16 -14.90
N GLU A 52 -3.50 11.14 -15.33
CA GLU A 52 -2.03 11.11 -15.34
C GLU A 52 -1.43 11.52 -13.99
N CYS A 53 -1.95 10.93 -12.91
CA CYS A 53 -1.48 11.15 -11.54
C CYS A 53 -1.56 9.86 -10.73
N TYR A 54 -0.93 9.82 -9.57
CA TYR A 54 -1.10 8.72 -8.63
C TYR A 54 -2.31 8.97 -7.73
N THR A 55 -3.08 7.92 -7.46
CA THR A 55 -4.17 7.93 -6.47
C THR A 55 -3.80 6.95 -5.36
N MET A 56 -3.86 7.41 -4.12
CA MET A 56 -3.78 6.60 -2.91
C MET A 56 -5.18 6.29 -2.44
N PHE A 57 -5.47 5.02 -2.22
CA PHE A 57 -6.64 4.54 -1.50
C PHE A 57 -6.22 4.09 -0.11
N TYR A 58 -7.07 4.28 0.88
CA TYR A 58 -6.75 3.91 2.26
C TYR A 58 -8.01 3.64 3.07
N THR A 59 -7.90 2.77 4.05
CA THR A 59 -8.95 2.61 5.08
C THR A 59 -9.04 3.90 5.87
N ASN A 60 -10.20 4.56 5.86
CA ASN A 60 -10.40 5.77 6.64
C ASN A 60 -11.03 5.44 8.00
N ARG A 61 -10.20 5.08 8.99
CA ARG A 61 -10.61 4.72 10.35
C ARG A 61 -11.18 5.96 11.03
N ARG A 62 -12.29 5.81 11.73
CA ARG A 62 -13.03 6.91 12.37
C ARG A 62 -12.40 7.31 13.71
N ALA A 63 -11.13 7.75 13.69
CA ALA A 63 -10.32 7.94 14.89
C ALA A 63 -10.82 9.05 15.81
N ASN A 64 -11.44 10.09 15.27
CA ASN A 64 -11.87 11.29 15.99
C ASN A 64 -13.36 11.29 16.41
N ILE A 65 -14.10 10.18 16.27
CA ILE A 65 -15.47 10.11 16.77
C ILE A 65 -15.49 10.21 18.31
N GLU A 66 -16.51 10.87 18.84
CA GLU A 66 -16.60 11.17 20.27
C GLU A 66 -16.93 9.94 21.12
N GLU A 67 -17.99 9.20 20.76
CA GLU A 67 -18.43 8.01 21.49
C GLU A 67 -17.86 6.75 20.84
N VAL A 68 -17.02 6.02 21.59
CA VAL A 68 -16.35 4.81 21.12
C VAL A 68 -16.65 3.65 22.05
N HIS A 69 -17.14 2.54 21.47
CA HIS A 69 -17.39 1.29 22.17
C HIS A 69 -16.48 0.18 21.62
N GLY A 70 -15.46 -0.17 22.40
CA GLY A 70 -14.47 -1.18 22.00
C GLY A 70 -13.71 -0.78 20.73
N VAL A 71 -13.93 -1.51 19.63
CA VAL A 71 -13.25 -1.28 18.34
C VAL A 71 -14.19 -0.74 17.25
N ASP A 72 -15.34 -0.19 17.61
CA ASP A 72 -16.34 0.31 16.64
C ASP A 72 -15.81 1.47 15.77
N TRP A 73 -14.78 2.16 16.21
CA TRP A 73 -14.11 3.23 15.46
C TRP A 73 -13.36 2.72 14.21
N VAL A 74 -13.00 1.44 14.13
CA VAL A 74 -12.44 0.82 12.92
C VAL A 74 -13.53 0.16 12.05
N HIS A 75 -14.79 0.19 12.48
CA HIS A 75 -15.94 -0.27 11.71
C HIS A 75 -16.75 0.91 11.13
N GLY A 76 -17.62 0.64 10.15
CA GLY A 76 -18.35 1.68 9.41
C GLY A 76 -17.41 2.61 8.62
N THR A 77 -16.19 2.16 8.37
CA THR A 77 -15.17 2.90 7.62
C THR A 77 -15.49 2.93 6.14
N LYS A 78 -15.09 4.02 5.50
CA LYS A 78 -15.08 4.15 4.04
C LYS A 78 -13.64 4.06 3.54
N ILE A 79 -13.48 3.99 2.23
CA ILE A 79 -12.17 4.07 1.58
C ILE A 79 -11.94 5.51 1.17
N GLY A 80 -10.97 6.15 1.83
CA GLY A 80 -10.54 7.50 1.51
C GLY A 80 -9.61 7.51 0.30
N MET A 81 -9.56 8.64 -0.39
CA MET A 81 -8.74 8.85 -1.58
C MET A 81 -7.90 10.11 -1.47
N ALA A 82 -6.64 10.05 -1.90
CA ALA A 82 -5.77 11.21 -2.09
C ALA A 82 -5.06 11.12 -3.44
N GLU A 83 -4.76 12.26 -4.06
CA GLU A 83 -4.05 12.33 -5.35
C GLU A 83 -2.68 13.01 -5.20
N SER A 84 -1.71 12.52 -5.97
CA SER A 84 -0.38 13.12 -6.15
C SER A 84 -0.11 13.39 -7.62
N THR A 85 0.24 14.63 -7.95
CA THR A 85 0.62 15.06 -9.31
C THR A 85 2.13 15.27 -9.46
N ASP A 86 2.90 15.01 -8.41
CA ASP A 86 4.34 15.22 -8.36
C ASP A 86 5.15 13.92 -8.17
N GLY A 87 4.55 12.79 -8.59
CA GLY A 87 5.19 11.47 -8.54
C GLY A 87 5.23 10.86 -7.13
N GLY A 88 4.25 11.17 -6.28
CA GLY A 88 4.13 10.57 -4.94
C GLY A 88 4.80 11.36 -3.83
N THR A 89 5.36 12.55 -4.12
CA THR A 89 6.04 13.37 -3.12
C THR A 89 5.06 14.05 -2.17
N THR A 90 3.94 14.58 -2.70
CA THR A 90 2.89 15.22 -1.90
C THR A 90 1.51 14.68 -2.30
N TRP A 91 0.57 14.69 -1.35
CA TRP A 91 -0.75 14.11 -1.52
C TRP A 91 -1.85 15.04 -1.05
N ASN A 92 -2.93 15.13 -1.81
CA ASN A 92 -4.08 15.95 -1.49
C ASN A 92 -5.33 15.07 -1.40
N TYR A 93 -6.10 15.21 -0.30
CA TYR A 93 -7.39 14.54 -0.15
C TYR A 93 -8.36 14.96 -1.25
N ILE A 94 -9.04 13.96 -1.86
CA ILE A 94 -9.98 14.19 -2.95
C ILE A 94 -11.39 13.62 -2.69
N GLY A 95 -11.61 12.98 -1.54
CA GLY A 95 -12.90 12.40 -1.19
C GLY A 95 -12.81 10.94 -0.79
N GLU A 96 -13.93 10.25 -0.89
CA GLU A 96 -14.09 8.82 -0.63
C GLU A 96 -14.48 8.09 -1.91
N ALA A 97 -14.06 6.84 -2.05
CA ALA A 97 -14.48 5.96 -3.14
C ALA A 97 -15.99 5.68 -3.05
N ASN A 98 -16.70 5.86 -4.16
CA ASN A 98 -18.14 5.57 -4.24
C ASN A 98 -18.35 4.06 -4.49
N ILE A 99 -18.37 3.28 -3.43
CA ILE A 99 -18.50 1.82 -3.48
C ILE A 99 -19.95 1.43 -3.44
N LYS A 100 -20.45 0.85 -4.53
CA LYS A 100 -21.85 0.42 -4.67
C LYS A 100 -22.05 -1.00 -4.13
N TYR A 101 -21.84 -1.16 -2.81
CA TYR A 101 -22.03 -2.40 -2.09
C TYR A 101 -22.45 -2.16 -0.63
N GLY A 102 -23.35 -3.02 -0.13
CA GLY A 102 -23.77 -2.95 1.27
C GLY A 102 -24.68 -1.76 1.60
N ASN A 103 -24.46 -1.16 2.77
CA ASN A 103 -25.22 -0.02 3.30
C ASN A 103 -24.30 0.89 4.14
N ASP A 104 -24.87 1.94 4.75
CA ASP A 104 -24.08 2.95 5.48
C ASP A 104 -23.29 2.38 6.67
N SER A 105 -23.72 1.26 7.25
CA SER A 105 -23.01 0.58 8.34
C SER A 105 -21.96 -0.43 7.86
N THR A 106 -21.89 -0.70 6.55
CA THR A 106 -20.87 -1.61 6.00
C THR A 106 -19.48 -1.04 6.23
N THR A 107 -18.59 -1.91 6.70
CA THR A 107 -17.19 -1.60 6.96
C THR A 107 -16.34 -2.03 5.76
N PHE A 108 -15.46 -1.17 5.31
CA PHE A 108 -14.49 -1.44 4.26
C PHE A 108 -13.07 -1.28 4.80
N TRP A 109 -12.19 -2.27 4.55
CA TRP A 109 -10.79 -2.24 4.97
C TRP A 109 -9.85 -2.65 3.84
N ALA A 110 -8.61 -2.12 3.90
CA ALA A 110 -7.48 -2.57 3.12
C ALA A 110 -7.82 -2.83 1.64
N PRO A 111 -8.00 -1.78 0.84
CA PRO A 111 -8.22 -1.90 -0.59
C PRO A 111 -6.94 -2.35 -1.28
N GLU A 112 -7.04 -3.35 -2.15
CA GLU A 112 -6.00 -3.70 -3.12
C GLU A 112 -6.53 -3.42 -4.52
N ILE A 113 -5.78 -2.66 -5.33
CA ILE A 113 -6.21 -2.23 -6.65
C ILE A 113 -5.17 -2.60 -7.69
N ILE A 114 -5.59 -3.35 -8.68
CA ILE A 114 -4.80 -3.69 -9.85
C ILE A 114 -5.42 -3.12 -11.13
N VAL A 115 -4.60 -2.94 -12.15
CA VAL A 115 -5.04 -2.46 -13.47
C VAL A 115 -4.94 -3.58 -14.48
N VAL A 116 -6.04 -3.87 -15.18
CA VAL A 116 -6.06 -4.82 -16.28
C VAL A 116 -6.63 -4.13 -17.49
N GLU A 117 -5.81 -3.95 -18.52
CA GLU A 117 -6.14 -3.15 -19.70
C GLU A 117 -6.51 -1.71 -19.29
N ASN A 118 -7.78 -1.34 -19.37
CA ASN A 118 -8.29 -0.02 -18.99
C ASN A 118 -9.31 -0.08 -17.85
N THR A 119 -9.36 -1.20 -17.14
CA THR A 119 -10.27 -1.43 -16.01
C THR A 119 -9.47 -1.57 -14.73
N TYR A 120 -9.91 -0.89 -13.69
CA TYR A 120 -9.39 -1.05 -12.34
C TYR A 120 -10.21 -2.11 -11.63
N HIS A 121 -9.54 -3.02 -10.93
CA HIS A 121 -10.12 -4.08 -10.14
C HIS A 121 -9.72 -3.86 -8.69
N MET A 122 -10.68 -3.74 -7.78
CA MET A 122 -10.43 -3.62 -6.34
C MET A 122 -10.85 -4.91 -5.62
N PHE A 123 -9.93 -5.44 -4.84
CA PHE A 123 -10.19 -6.53 -3.89
C PHE A 123 -10.25 -5.93 -2.49
N LEU A 124 -11.43 -5.95 -1.89
CA LEU A 124 -11.73 -5.14 -0.71
C LEU A 124 -12.26 -6.01 0.43
N THR A 125 -11.67 -5.87 1.60
CA THR A 125 -12.19 -6.50 2.81
C THR A 125 -13.49 -5.83 3.25
N VAL A 126 -14.51 -6.66 3.52
CA VAL A 126 -15.83 -6.22 3.98
C VAL A 126 -16.23 -6.88 5.29
N VAL A 127 -16.73 -6.07 6.24
CA VAL A 127 -17.43 -6.54 7.45
C VAL A 127 -18.87 -6.04 7.41
N PRO A 128 -19.89 -6.90 7.65
CA PRO A 128 -21.31 -6.56 7.41
C PRO A 128 -21.94 -5.72 8.54
N GLY A 129 -21.26 -4.71 9.04
CA GLY A 129 -21.79 -3.84 10.08
C GLY A 129 -20.75 -3.11 10.90
N ILE A 130 -21.22 -2.42 11.95
CA ILE A 130 -20.41 -1.73 12.96
C ILE A 130 -20.47 -2.52 14.24
N PHE A 131 -19.32 -2.94 14.75
CA PHE A 131 -19.22 -3.83 15.90
C PHE A 131 -18.19 -3.33 16.91
N SER A 132 -18.39 -3.66 18.18
CA SER A 132 -17.46 -3.31 19.26
C SER A 132 -16.35 -4.34 19.50
N ASP A 133 -16.32 -5.42 18.73
CA ASP A 133 -15.31 -6.48 18.82
C ASP A 133 -14.95 -7.07 17.45
N TRP A 134 -13.95 -7.98 17.42
CA TRP A 134 -13.36 -8.56 16.22
C TRP A 134 -13.98 -9.93 15.80
N ARG A 135 -15.10 -10.36 16.38
CA ARG A 135 -15.60 -11.75 16.24
C ARG A 135 -16.46 -11.99 15.00
N HIS A 136 -16.76 -10.96 14.24
CA HIS A 136 -17.72 -11.01 13.13
C HIS A 136 -17.10 -11.60 11.85
N PRO A 137 -17.93 -12.21 11.00
CA PRO A 137 -17.51 -12.66 9.66
C PRO A 137 -16.99 -11.48 8.82
N ARG A 138 -16.08 -11.78 7.92
CA ARG A 138 -15.54 -10.84 6.94
C ARG A 138 -15.08 -11.57 5.71
N SER A 139 -15.29 -10.95 4.58
CA SER A 139 -14.96 -11.49 3.27
C SER A 139 -14.21 -10.48 2.42
N ILE A 140 -13.67 -10.93 1.31
CA ILE A 140 -13.09 -10.08 0.28
C ILE A 140 -14.08 -10.04 -0.87
N ILE A 141 -14.41 -8.83 -1.32
CA ILE A 141 -15.23 -8.61 -2.51
C ILE A 141 -14.37 -8.08 -3.65
N HIS A 142 -14.79 -8.38 -4.88
CA HIS A 142 -14.20 -7.87 -6.09
C HIS A 142 -15.10 -6.81 -6.69
N LEU A 143 -14.54 -5.64 -6.95
CA LEU A 143 -15.21 -4.52 -7.57
C LEU A 143 -14.44 -4.07 -8.81
N THR A 144 -15.11 -3.38 -9.71
CA THR A 144 -14.49 -2.82 -10.91
C THR A 144 -14.80 -1.33 -11.06
N SER A 145 -13.88 -0.59 -11.65
CA SER A 145 -14.04 0.84 -11.98
C SER A 145 -13.33 1.19 -13.28
N ILE A 146 -13.80 2.21 -13.95
CA ILE A 146 -13.12 2.81 -15.13
C ILE A 146 -12.54 4.20 -14.84
N ASP A 147 -12.73 4.73 -13.64
CA ASP A 147 -12.34 6.11 -13.28
C ASP A 147 -11.73 6.25 -11.87
N LEU A 148 -11.63 5.15 -11.12
CA LEU A 148 -11.14 5.09 -9.72
C LEU A 148 -12.07 5.79 -8.70
N VAL A 149 -13.23 6.28 -9.11
CA VAL A 149 -14.19 6.97 -8.22
C VAL A 149 -15.42 6.11 -7.98
N ASP A 150 -16.07 5.68 -9.06
CA ASP A 150 -17.27 4.84 -9.02
C ASP A 150 -16.88 3.37 -9.12
N TRP A 151 -17.28 2.57 -8.11
CA TRP A 151 -16.93 1.15 -8.01
C TRP A 151 -18.18 0.28 -8.03
N GLU A 152 -18.26 -0.57 -9.04
CA GLU A 152 -19.36 -1.52 -9.22
C GLU A 152 -18.97 -2.89 -8.62
N PHE A 153 -19.88 -3.44 -7.83
CA PHE A 153 -19.70 -4.78 -7.26
C PHE A 153 -19.76 -5.83 -8.38
N LEU A 154 -18.78 -6.71 -8.42
CA LEU A 154 -18.76 -7.85 -9.33
C LEU A 154 -19.15 -9.15 -8.62
N GLU A 155 -18.43 -9.52 -7.54
CA GLU A 155 -18.67 -10.75 -6.80
C GLU A 155 -18.02 -10.73 -5.40
N GLU A 156 -18.42 -11.68 -4.56
CA GLU A 156 -17.67 -12.07 -3.37
C GLU A 156 -16.63 -13.14 -3.75
N VAL A 157 -15.36 -12.88 -3.42
CA VAL A 157 -14.26 -13.80 -3.74
C VAL A 157 -14.36 -15.03 -2.85
N LYS A 158 -14.49 -16.22 -3.44
CA LYS A 158 -14.59 -17.49 -2.71
C LYS A 158 -13.21 -17.96 -2.27
N LEU A 159 -12.91 -17.78 -1.00
CA LEU A 159 -11.64 -18.13 -0.36
C LEU A 159 -11.85 -19.19 0.74
N ALA A 160 -10.76 -19.57 1.42
CA ALA A 160 -10.72 -20.72 2.34
C ALA A 160 -11.67 -20.63 3.54
N SER A 161 -12.12 -19.45 3.95
CA SER A 161 -13.03 -19.26 5.09
C SER A 161 -13.87 -17.98 4.98
N ASN A 162 -14.78 -17.76 5.94
CA ASN A 162 -15.57 -16.55 6.09
C ASN A 162 -14.93 -15.53 7.07
N LYS A 163 -13.63 -15.63 7.30
CA LYS A 163 -12.81 -14.69 8.07
C LYS A 163 -11.50 -14.42 7.36
N VAL A 164 -11.60 -13.79 6.21
CA VAL A 164 -10.47 -13.43 5.34
C VAL A 164 -10.39 -11.92 5.19
N ILE A 165 -9.17 -11.39 5.22
CA ILE A 165 -8.89 -9.95 5.11
C ILE A 165 -7.63 -9.71 4.28
N ASP A 166 -7.39 -8.47 3.90
CA ASP A 166 -6.14 -7.93 3.39
C ASP A 166 -5.63 -8.71 2.17
N ALA A 167 -6.34 -8.55 1.07
CA ALA A 167 -5.93 -9.13 -0.22
C ALA A 167 -4.75 -8.35 -0.79
N ASP A 168 -3.86 -9.07 -1.45
CA ASP A 168 -2.85 -8.55 -2.38
C ASP A 168 -2.89 -9.41 -3.65
N VAL A 169 -2.90 -8.82 -4.82
CA VAL A 169 -3.07 -9.54 -6.08
C VAL A 169 -1.88 -9.34 -7.01
N PHE A 170 -1.13 -10.40 -7.20
CA PHE A 170 0.09 -10.40 -7.99
C PHE A 170 -0.10 -11.07 -9.35
N LYS A 171 0.37 -10.41 -10.43
CA LYS A 171 0.36 -10.95 -11.80
C LYS A 171 1.62 -11.73 -12.08
N THR A 172 1.46 -12.98 -12.53
CA THR A 172 2.54 -13.74 -13.18
C THR A 172 2.33 -13.75 -14.71
N ASP A 173 3.20 -14.41 -15.46
CA ASP A 173 3.09 -14.48 -16.92
C ASP A 173 1.78 -15.16 -17.38
N ASP A 174 1.29 -16.15 -16.63
CA ASP A 174 0.19 -17.03 -17.03
C ASP A 174 -1.06 -16.96 -16.14
N LYS A 175 -0.96 -16.36 -14.94
CA LYS A 175 -2.05 -16.32 -13.97
C LYS A 175 -1.92 -15.16 -13.00
N TRP A 176 -2.96 -14.97 -12.21
CA TRP A 176 -3.03 -14.12 -11.04
C TRP A 176 -2.91 -14.96 -9.77
N ILE A 177 -2.27 -14.42 -8.75
CA ILE A 177 -2.23 -15.02 -7.42
C ILE A 177 -2.77 -13.98 -6.44
N ILE A 178 -3.79 -14.34 -5.67
CA ILE A 178 -4.25 -13.56 -4.54
C ILE A 178 -3.62 -14.11 -3.26
N PHE A 179 -2.95 -13.25 -2.51
CA PHE A 179 -2.47 -13.53 -1.17
C PHE A 179 -3.42 -12.86 -0.18
N TYR A 180 -3.72 -13.50 0.93
CA TYR A 180 -4.67 -12.96 1.89
C TYR A 180 -4.46 -13.54 3.28
N ASN A 181 -4.88 -12.82 4.31
CA ASN A 181 -4.90 -13.32 5.68
C ASN A 181 -6.15 -14.20 5.89
N ASN A 182 -5.96 -15.41 6.39
CA ASN A 182 -7.05 -16.24 6.89
C ASN A 182 -7.05 -16.25 8.42
N GLU A 183 -7.86 -15.38 9.03
CA GLU A 183 -7.93 -15.27 10.48
C GLU A 183 -8.49 -16.51 11.17
N ALA A 184 -9.31 -17.32 10.46
CA ALA A 184 -9.82 -18.58 10.98
C ALA A 184 -8.72 -19.66 11.12
N ALA A 185 -7.59 -19.47 10.42
CA ALA A 185 -6.42 -20.35 10.44
C ALA A 185 -5.23 -19.69 11.17
N SER A 186 -5.45 -19.21 12.39
CA SER A 186 -4.42 -18.58 13.23
C SER A 186 -3.75 -17.34 12.60
N LYS A 187 -4.48 -16.59 11.77
CA LYS A 187 -3.97 -15.43 11.03
C LYS A 187 -2.77 -15.79 10.14
N SER A 188 -2.87 -16.88 9.43
CA SER A 188 -1.88 -17.32 8.45
C SER A 188 -2.12 -16.66 7.09
N ILE A 189 -1.06 -16.45 6.31
CA ILE A 189 -1.20 -16.02 4.92
C ILE A 189 -1.47 -17.23 4.04
N PHE A 190 -2.53 -17.15 3.27
CA PHE A 190 -2.97 -18.11 2.28
C PHE A 190 -2.80 -17.55 0.88
N SER A 191 -2.91 -18.40 -0.12
CA SER A 191 -3.01 -17.98 -1.52
C SER A 191 -4.07 -18.76 -2.29
N ALA A 192 -4.56 -18.14 -3.37
CA ALA A 192 -5.35 -18.79 -4.40
C ALA A 192 -4.91 -18.28 -5.78
N GLU A 193 -5.10 -19.11 -6.82
CA GLU A 193 -4.70 -18.82 -8.19
C GLU A 193 -5.91 -18.65 -9.10
N SER A 194 -5.84 -17.74 -10.07
CA SER A 194 -6.88 -17.52 -11.08
C SER A 194 -6.27 -17.14 -12.43
N THR A 195 -6.94 -17.51 -13.53
CA THR A 195 -6.58 -17.05 -14.88
C THR A 195 -7.46 -15.91 -15.38
N ASP A 196 -8.54 -15.58 -14.65
CA ASP A 196 -9.57 -14.63 -15.09
C ASP A 196 -10.03 -13.63 -14.00
N LEU A 197 -9.38 -13.63 -12.82
CA LEU A 197 -9.69 -12.80 -11.63
C LEU A 197 -11.03 -13.11 -10.96
N THR A 198 -11.78 -14.12 -11.41
CA THR A 198 -13.10 -14.49 -10.87
C THR A 198 -13.11 -15.92 -10.34
N ASN A 199 -12.53 -16.86 -11.08
CA ASN A 199 -12.48 -18.27 -10.67
C ASN A 199 -11.16 -18.55 -9.92
N TRP A 200 -11.21 -18.50 -8.60
CA TRP A 200 -10.05 -18.71 -7.74
C TRP A 200 -9.96 -20.15 -7.24
N VAL A 201 -8.77 -20.73 -7.35
CA VAL A 201 -8.45 -22.07 -6.84
C VAL A 201 -7.56 -21.93 -5.63
N ASP A 202 -8.04 -22.35 -4.47
CA ASP A 202 -7.30 -22.29 -3.20
C ASP A 202 -6.01 -23.11 -3.25
N CYS A 203 -4.90 -22.53 -2.89
CA CYS A 203 -3.57 -23.15 -2.81
C CYS A 203 -3.17 -23.46 -1.36
N GLY A 204 -3.97 -23.06 -0.39
CA GLY A 204 -3.71 -23.27 1.03
C GLY A 204 -2.78 -22.25 1.67
N ALA A 205 -2.28 -22.59 2.87
CA ALA A 205 -1.45 -21.74 3.69
C ALA A 205 -0.01 -21.68 3.18
N LEU A 206 0.54 -20.47 3.14
CA LEU A 206 1.94 -20.18 2.76
C LEU A 206 2.81 -19.76 3.96
N ILE A 207 2.34 -18.81 4.77
CA ILE A 207 3.06 -18.32 5.95
C ILE A 207 2.28 -18.73 7.18
N THR A 208 2.88 -19.59 7.98
CA THR A 208 2.24 -20.21 9.17
C THR A 208 3.13 -20.20 10.41
N ASP A 209 4.35 -19.72 10.28
CA ASP A 209 5.35 -19.71 11.37
C ASP A 209 4.97 -18.75 12.49
N ARG A 210 4.20 -17.72 12.16
CA ARG A 210 3.70 -16.70 13.08
C ARG A 210 2.40 -16.08 12.54
N GLY A 211 1.47 -15.72 13.42
CA GLY A 211 0.30 -14.93 13.03
C GLY A 211 0.74 -13.59 12.45
N CYS A 212 0.14 -13.21 11.33
CA CYS A 212 0.39 -11.95 10.63
C CYS A 212 -0.81 -11.59 9.75
N GLU A 213 -0.80 -10.38 9.21
CA GLU A 213 -1.83 -9.87 8.29
C GLU A 213 -1.19 -9.02 7.19
N ALA A 214 -1.97 -8.50 6.28
CA ALA A 214 -1.53 -7.53 5.29
C ALA A 214 -0.35 -8.00 4.43
N PRO A 215 -0.46 -9.10 3.69
CA PRO A 215 0.57 -9.48 2.74
C PRO A 215 0.65 -8.44 1.62
N VAL A 216 1.87 -8.05 1.23
CA VAL A 216 2.16 -7.23 0.04
C VAL A 216 3.28 -7.90 -0.73
N VAL A 217 3.02 -8.30 -1.96
CA VAL A 217 3.96 -9.07 -2.79
C VAL A 217 4.43 -8.23 -3.97
N PHE A 218 5.74 -8.14 -4.15
CA PHE A 218 6.34 -7.40 -5.25
C PHE A 218 7.59 -8.10 -5.80
N ALA A 219 7.89 -7.85 -7.09
CA ALA A 219 9.11 -8.31 -7.74
C ALA A 219 10.17 -7.22 -7.69
N TRP A 220 11.35 -7.52 -7.15
CA TRP A 220 12.49 -6.60 -7.10
C TRP A 220 13.80 -7.39 -7.02
N GLN A 221 14.89 -6.86 -7.54
CA GLN A 221 16.22 -7.50 -7.46
C GLN A 221 16.25 -8.97 -7.94
N ASN A 222 15.49 -9.28 -9.02
CA ASN A 222 15.37 -10.62 -9.61
C ASN A 222 14.81 -11.69 -8.65
N ARG A 223 13.99 -11.31 -7.70
CA ARG A 223 13.26 -12.20 -6.79
C ARG A 223 11.92 -11.58 -6.40
N TYR A 224 11.12 -12.35 -5.68
CA TYR A 224 9.87 -11.90 -5.10
C TYR A 224 10.04 -11.66 -3.61
N PHE A 225 9.39 -10.62 -3.12
CA PHE A 225 9.31 -10.31 -1.70
C PHE A 225 7.86 -10.29 -1.27
N MET A 226 7.61 -10.71 -0.03
CA MET A 226 6.35 -10.53 0.66
C MET A 226 6.63 -9.81 1.98
N ILE A 227 5.97 -8.70 2.20
CA ILE A 227 5.99 -7.97 3.48
C ILE A 227 4.66 -8.22 4.15
N VAL A 228 4.68 -8.52 5.47
CA VAL A 228 3.47 -8.75 6.28
C VAL A 228 3.56 -7.99 7.61
N ASP A 229 2.41 -7.54 8.12
CA ASP A 229 2.30 -6.94 9.46
C ASP A 229 2.15 -8.05 10.51
N ASN A 230 3.10 -8.14 11.42
CA ASN A 230 3.06 -9.08 12.55
C ASN A 230 3.01 -8.35 13.90
N TRP A 231 2.55 -7.10 13.91
CA TRP A 231 2.37 -6.21 15.08
C TRP A 231 3.66 -5.94 15.88
N CYS A 232 4.80 -6.19 15.27
CA CYS A 232 6.14 -5.90 15.81
C CYS A 232 7.02 -5.22 14.75
N GLY A 233 6.44 -4.33 13.95
CA GLY A 233 6.97 -3.88 12.67
C GLY A 233 6.56 -4.85 11.56
N LEU A 234 7.26 -4.84 10.45
CA LEU A 234 6.90 -5.62 9.27
C LEU A 234 7.91 -6.75 9.03
N ALA A 235 7.41 -7.99 8.98
CA ALA A 235 8.24 -9.14 8.60
C ALA A 235 8.38 -9.22 7.09
N VAL A 236 9.57 -9.60 6.63
CA VAL A 236 9.89 -9.72 5.21
C VAL A 236 10.21 -11.17 4.89
N TYR A 237 9.63 -11.67 3.82
CA TYR A 237 9.90 -12.96 3.23
C TYR A 237 10.39 -12.78 1.79
N GLN A 238 11.25 -13.67 1.33
CA GLN A 238 11.74 -13.70 -0.05
C GLN A 238 11.46 -15.05 -0.70
N SER A 239 11.27 -15.04 -2.01
CA SER A 239 11.01 -16.24 -2.81
C SER A 239 11.57 -16.09 -4.22
N HIS A 240 11.85 -17.23 -4.88
CA HIS A 240 12.17 -17.30 -6.30
C HIS A 240 11.03 -17.87 -7.14
N ASP A 241 9.97 -18.42 -6.51
CA ASP A 241 8.91 -19.18 -7.19
C ASP A 241 7.48 -18.84 -6.73
N LEU A 242 7.32 -17.85 -5.81
CA LEU A 242 6.06 -17.45 -5.18
C LEU A 242 5.38 -18.55 -4.34
N LYS A 243 6.07 -19.67 -4.08
CA LYS A 243 5.56 -20.83 -3.33
C LYS A 243 6.37 -21.12 -2.10
N ASN A 244 7.70 -21.09 -2.24
CA ASN A 244 8.63 -21.31 -1.14
C ASN A 244 9.15 -19.97 -0.64
N TRP A 245 8.81 -19.62 0.59
CA TRP A 245 9.12 -18.34 1.20
C TRP A 245 10.11 -18.50 2.35
N GLU A 246 11.18 -17.74 2.31
CA GLU A 246 12.19 -17.68 3.36
C GLU A 246 12.08 -16.34 4.09
N ARG A 247 11.94 -16.42 5.41
CA ARG A 247 11.84 -15.23 6.25
C ARG A 247 13.22 -14.64 6.52
N GLN A 248 13.36 -13.33 6.34
CA GLN A 248 14.57 -12.62 6.79
C GLN A 248 14.58 -12.51 8.33
N PRO A 249 15.77 -12.50 8.98
CA PRO A 249 15.88 -12.54 10.45
C PRO A 249 15.20 -11.37 11.14
N GLU A 250 15.40 -10.15 10.63
CA GLU A 250 14.95 -8.91 11.26
C GLU A 250 13.72 -8.32 10.56
N ASN A 251 12.77 -7.82 11.35
CA ASN A 251 11.67 -7.03 10.82
C ASN A 251 12.16 -5.63 10.45
N ILE A 252 11.58 -5.06 9.40
CA ILE A 252 11.71 -3.64 9.09
C ILE A 252 10.67 -2.83 9.86
N LEU A 253 10.88 -1.54 10.04
CA LEU A 253 9.97 -0.61 10.74
C LEU A 253 9.59 -1.06 12.17
N ALA A 254 10.41 -1.89 12.80
CA ALA A 254 10.18 -2.42 14.14
C ALA A 254 10.54 -1.43 15.26
N ASN A 255 11.39 -0.46 14.97
CA ASN A 255 11.82 0.57 15.90
C ASN A 255 11.16 1.91 15.56
N PRO A 256 10.87 2.76 16.58
CA PRO A 256 10.40 4.13 16.34
C PRO A 256 11.36 4.93 15.45
N GLY A 257 10.79 5.74 14.55
CA GLY A 257 11.52 6.74 13.77
C GLY A 257 11.58 8.09 14.47
N LEU A 258 12.27 9.04 13.86
CA LEU A 258 12.47 10.41 14.37
C LEU A 258 11.52 11.43 13.71
N GLY A 259 10.87 11.06 12.61
CA GLY A 259 9.94 11.93 11.88
C GLY A 259 8.66 12.19 12.67
N GLU A 260 7.97 13.28 12.34
CA GLU A 260 6.65 13.57 12.88
C GLU A 260 5.69 12.41 12.54
N ASP A 261 4.89 11.99 13.52
CA ASP A 261 3.97 10.84 13.45
C ASP A 261 4.65 9.49 13.10
N ASP A 262 5.98 9.40 13.17
CA ASP A 262 6.76 8.20 12.82
C ASP A 262 7.48 7.59 14.04
N ASN A 263 7.11 7.98 15.24
CA ASN A 263 7.72 7.65 16.53
C ASN A 263 7.26 6.32 17.12
N VAL A 264 6.70 5.44 16.30
CA VAL A 264 6.19 4.10 16.66
C VAL A 264 6.54 3.09 15.56
N ILE A 265 6.18 1.82 15.75
CA ILE A 265 6.33 0.80 14.71
C ILE A 265 5.48 1.14 13.48
N GLY A 266 5.93 0.74 12.29
CA GLY A 266 5.12 0.76 11.08
C GLY A 266 4.15 -0.42 11.03
N GLY A 267 2.98 -0.20 10.43
CA GLY A 267 1.95 -1.21 10.15
C GLY A 267 1.71 -1.38 8.66
N HIS A 268 0.64 -2.08 8.29
CA HIS A 268 0.24 -2.45 6.94
C HIS A 268 0.68 -1.44 5.87
N CYS A 269 1.32 -1.91 4.83
CA CYS A 269 1.99 -1.08 3.82
C CYS A 269 1.52 -1.41 2.41
N ASP A 270 1.98 -0.59 1.46
CA ASP A 270 2.07 -0.90 0.04
C ASP A 270 3.51 -0.66 -0.44
N VAL A 271 3.94 -1.34 -1.48
CA VAL A 271 5.28 -1.18 -2.07
C VAL A 271 5.20 -0.95 -3.56
N ILE A 272 5.70 0.21 -3.98
CA ILE A 272 5.82 0.54 -5.41
C ILE A 272 7.28 0.45 -5.84
N VAL A 273 7.53 -0.45 -6.79
CA VAL A 273 8.82 -0.53 -7.48
C VAL A 273 8.77 0.37 -8.72
N SER A 274 9.59 1.41 -8.72
CA SER A 274 9.70 2.37 -9.81
C SER A 274 11.13 2.43 -10.32
N GLU A 275 11.34 2.10 -11.59
CA GLU A 275 12.66 1.84 -12.17
C GLU A 275 13.37 0.71 -11.41
N ASN A 276 14.39 0.99 -10.64
CA ASN A 276 15.08 -0.01 -9.81
C ASN A 276 15.05 0.36 -8.31
N ARG A 277 14.16 1.29 -7.93
CA ARG A 277 13.96 1.76 -6.55
C ARG A 277 12.63 1.21 -6.04
N ALA A 278 12.59 0.82 -4.78
CA ALA A 278 11.37 0.37 -4.12
C ALA A 278 10.99 1.37 -3.00
N PHE A 279 9.75 1.84 -3.01
CA PHE A 279 9.22 2.75 -2.00
C PHE A 279 8.13 2.04 -1.23
N ILE A 280 8.25 2.05 0.10
CA ILE A 280 7.25 1.52 1.01
C ILE A 280 6.40 2.67 1.56
N PHE A 281 5.07 2.57 1.36
CA PHE A 281 4.07 3.42 1.96
C PHE A 281 3.43 2.64 3.11
N TYR A 282 3.54 3.13 4.33
CA TYR A 282 3.08 2.41 5.52
C TYR A 282 2.33 3.35 6.46
N PHE A 283 1.45 2.80 7.28
CA PHE A 283 0.81 3.63 8.28
C PHE A 283 1.47 3.48 9.66
N THR A 284 1.23 4.47 10.50
CA THR A 284 1.63 4.50 11.90
C THR A 284 0.44 4.91 12.77
N HIS A 285 0.47 4.51 14.05
CA HIS A 285 -0.41 5.03 15.10
C HIS A 285 0.41 5.88 16.07
N PRO A 286 0.72 7.13 15.77
CA PRO A 286 1.70 7.94 16.49
C PRO A 286 1.34 8.19 17.97
N GLY A 287 0.05 8.11 18.32
CA GLY A 287 -0.41 8.20 19.70
C GLY A 287 -0.29 6.92 20.51
N ARG A 288 0.14 5.79 19.93
CA ARG A 288 0.32 4.52 20.66
C ARG A 288 1.68 4.44 21.35
N THR A 289 1.94 5.41 22.21
CA THR A 289 3.14 5.49 23.03
C THR A 289 2.80 5.22 24.51
N GLU A 290 3.84 4.96 25.31
CA GLU A 290 3.67 4.68 26.73
C GLU A 290 2.94 5.83 27.45
N GLY A 291 1.94 5.51 28.27
CA GLY A 291 1.19 6.46 29.07
C GLY A 291 0.05 7.18 28.35
N VAL A 292 -0.14 6.98 27.05
CA VAL A 292 -1.29 7.56 26.33
C VAL A 292 -2.57 6.78 26.64
N ASP A 293 -3.65 7.48 26.94
CA ASP A 293 -4.96 6.88 27.21
C ASP A 293 -5.54 6.29 25.91
N LYS A 294 -5.82 4.99 25.94
CA LYS A 294 -6.34 4.23 24.79
C LYS A 294 -7.73 4.65 24.33
N SER A 295 -8.48 5.38 25.17
CA SER A 295 -9.81 5.88 24.82
C SER A 295 -9.77 7.16 23.98
N THR A 296 -8.63 7.81 23.85
CA THR A 296 -8.50 9.11 23.17
C THR A 296 -8.45 9.00 21.65
N ALA A 297 -8.85 10.06 20.97
CA ALA A 297 -8.66 10.18 19.52
C ALA A 297 -7.17 10.13 19.14
N ASP A 298 -6.30 10.71 19.96
CA ASP A 298 -4.85 10.68 19.73
C ASP A 298 -4.31 9.23 19.69
N TYR A 299 -4.74 8.35 20.59
CA TYR A 299 -4.37 6.93 20.55
C TYR A 299 -4.88 6.20 19.30
N ARG A 300 -6.03 6.63 18.77
CA ARG A 300 -6.67 5.98 17.62
C ARG A 300 -6.20 6.51 16.28
N ARG A 301 -5.71 7.76 16.22
CA ARG A 301 -5.30 8.39 14.96
C ARG A 301 -4.20 7.61 14.25
N SER A 302 -4.16 7.74 12.94
CA SER A 302 -3.13 7.14 12.10
C SER A 302 -2.75 8.08 10.96
N SER A 303 -1.52 7.95 10.51
CA SER A 303 -0.98 8.71 9.38
C SER A 303 -0.17 7.81 8.45
N ILE A 304 -0.07 8.19 7.20
CA ILE A 304 0.71 7.46 6.20
C ILE A 304 2.08 8.10 6.09
N GLN A 305 3.09 7.26 6.04
CA GLN A 305 4.51 7.58 5.90
C GLN A 305 5.04 6.98 4.60
N VAL A 306 6.23 7.42 4.17
CA VAL A 306 6.96 6.80 3.06
C VAL A 306 8.44 6.70 3.38
N ALA A 307 9.06 5.60 2.94
CA ALA A 307 10.50 5.41 2.98
C ALA A 307 10.97 4.69 1.71
N GLU A 308 12.27 4.78 1.39
CA GLU A 308 12.89 3.98 0.35
C GLU A 308 13.48 2.71 0.94
N LEU A 309 13.15 1.57 0.35
CA LEU A 309 13.74 0.29 0.69
C LEU A 309 15.13 0.15 0.04
N GLN A 310 16.04 -0.47 0.74
CA GLN A 310 17.37 -0.85 0.27
C GLN A 310 17.49 -2.37 0.32
N PHE A 311 18.28 -2.94 -0.61
CA PHE A 311 18.57 -4.36 -0.62
C PHE A 311 20.05 -4.57 -0.41
N GLU A 312 20.43 -5.07 0.75
CA GLU A 312 21.81 -5.26 1.17
C GLU A 312 21.98 -6.61 1.87
N ASN A 313 23.05 -7.32 1.55
CA ASN A 313 23.38 -8.60 2.18
C ASN A 313 22.20 -9.59 2.18
N GLU A 314 21.51 -9.73 1.03
CA GLU A 314 20.37 -10.61 0.83
C GLU A 314 19.14 -10.26 1.72
N SER A 315 19.04 -9.02 2.21
CA SER A 315 17.94 -8.55 3.07
C SER A 315 17.42 -7.19 2.63
N ILE A 316 16.13 -6.96 2.83
CA ILE A 316 15.52 -5.64 2.73
C ILE A 316 15.81 -4.86 4.02
N ILE A 317 16.26 -3.62 3.85
CA ILE A 317 16.50 -2.66 4.93
C ILE A 317 15.65 -1.41 4.68
N CYS A 318 15.11 -0.83 5.74
CA CYS A 318 14.37 0.42 5.69
C CYS A 318 14.95 1.44 6.67
N HIS A 319 15.69 2.40 6.14
CA HIS A 319 16.21 3.53 6.92
C HIS A 319 15.18 4.67 6.93
N ARG A 320 14.10 4.49 7.70
CA ARG A 320 12.92 5.36 7.70
C ARG A 320 13.22 6.84 8.04
N ASP A 321 14.32 7.14 8.71
CA ASP A 321 14.71 8.50 9.09
C ASP A 321 15.49 9.24 8.01
N ASN A 322 15.91 8.56 6.96
CA ASN A 322 16.55 9.19 5.82
C ASN A 322 15.53 10.06 5.03
N PRO A 323 15.96 11.20 4.49
CA PRO A 323 15.12 11.96 3.56
C PRO A 323 14.71 11.11 2.37
N THR A 324 13.41 10.96 2.13
CA THR A 324 12.89 10.13 1.03
C THR A 324 12.51 10.99 -0.17
N TYR A 325 13.23 10.84 -1.26
CA TYR A 325 12.96 11.54 -2.52
C TYR A 325 12.12 10.63 -3.42
N VAL A 326 10.82 10.65 -3.20
CA VAL A 326 9.86 9.85 -3.97
C VAL A 326 9.73 10.44 -5.37
N TYR A 327 9.78 9.59 -6.36
CA TYR A 327 9.40 9.91 -7.72
C TYR A 327 8.97 8.65 -8.45
N LEU A 328 7.70 8.38 -8.38
CA LEU A 328 7.09 7.26 -9.09
C LEU A 328 6.99 7.63 -10.58
N GLN A 329 7.52 6.77 -11.44
CA GLN A 329 7.39 6.93 -12.89
C GLN A 329 5.98 6.58 -13.33
N LYS A 330 5.51 7.17 -14.43
CA LYS A 330 4.24 6.79 -15.07
C LYS A 330 4.25 5.30 -15.38
N GLN A 331 3.20 4.61 -15.02
CA GLN A 331 3.02 3.17 -15.29
C GLN A 331 2.22 2.95 -16.58
#